data_42f2920f52e2962e8575a17e53e48560
#
_entry.id   42f2920f52e2962e8575a17e53e48560
#
_cell.length_a   1.000
_cell.length_b   1.000
_cell.length_c   1.000
_cell.angle_alpha   90.00
_cell.angle_beta   90.00
_cell.angle_gamma   90.00
#
_symmetry.space_group_name_H-M   'P 1'
#
loop_
_entity.id
_entity.type
_entity.pdbx_description
1 polymer ?
#
loop_
_entity_poly.entity_id
_entity_poly.type
_entity_poly.pdbx_seq_one_letter_code
_entity_poly.pdbx_strand_id
1 'polypeptide(L)'
;MHEGVLANYMDDFIIPAKTMKELEERTIRFLKIAEKHNLCFKQSKCNFNMEEIPILGVIVGKGQIKMEQEKIKAVKEWKTPTKVKDMESFLGFANFYRRFIQNFSHTTKPLNELKGKKEWKWEEEHQKAFDKLKDKITSQPVLALPKREGKFRVETDASGHAIGGVLSQE
;
A
#
# COMPACT_ATOMS: atom_id res chain seq x y z
N MET A 1 18.62 4.29 15.71
CA MET A 1 17.28 3.69 15.92
C MET A 1 17.51 2.30 16.43
N HIS A 2 17.33 2.12 17.73
CA HIS A 2 17.66 0.87 18.40
C HIS A 2 16.49 -0.09 18.26
N GLU A 3 16.79 -1.28 17.70
CA GLU A 3 16.07 -2.53 17.85
C GLU A 3 14.54 -2.48 17.78
N GLY A 4 13.97 -2.36 16.59
CA GLY A 4 12.62 -2.85 16.24
C GLY A 4 11.46 -2.81 17.26
N VAL A 5 11.58 -1.96 18.31
CA VAL A 5 10.63 -1.93 19.43
C VAL A 5 9.41 -1.07 19.10
N LEU A 6 9.59 -0.10 18.23
CA LEU A 6 8.55 0.88 17.87
C LEU A 6 8.78 1.33 16.44
N ALA A 7 7.74 1.33 15.64
CA ALA A 7 7.67 2.10 14.40
C ALA A 7 6.69 3.25 14.60
N ASN A 8 7.03 4.43 14.09
CA ASN A 8 6.10 5.53 14.10
C ASN A 8 6.00 6.19 12.72
N TYR A 9 4.84 6.67 12.39
CA TYR A 9 4.59 7.48 11.22
C TYR A 9 3.65 8.62 11.61
N MET A 10 4.20 9.83 11.66
CA MET A 10 3.49 11.00 12.17
C MET A 10 2.87 10.73 13.56
N ASP A 11 1.53 10.68 13.65
CA ASP A 11 0.79 10.48 14.89
C ASP A 11 0.53 8.99 15.21
N ASP A 12 0.85 8.07 14.29
CA ASP A 12 0.60 6.64 14.45
C ASP A 12 1.81 5.93 15.04
N PHE A 13 1.62 5.24 16.15
CA PHE A 13 2.64 4.42 16.82
C PHE A 13 2.29 2.95 16.69
N ILE A 14 3.27 2.15 16.26
CA ILE A 14 3.12 0.70 16.09
C ILE A 14 4.16 0.00 16.93
N ILE A 15 3.71 -0.93 17.77
CA ILE A 15 4.54 -1.74 18.65
C ILE A 15 4.53 -3.18 18.14
N PRO A 16 5.46 -3.57 17.25
CA PRO A 16 5.53 -4.96 16.78
C PRO A 16 6.15 -5.86 17.84
N ALA A 17 5.68 -7.10 17.94
CA ALA A 17 6.25 -8.13 18.79
C ALA A 17 6.05 -9.51 18.17
N LYS A 18 6.88 -10.47 18.56
CA LYS A 18 6.78 -11.87 18.12
C LYS A 18 5.94 -12.72 19.07
N THR A 19 5.85 -12.31 20.33
CA THR A 19 5.12 -13.01 21.40
C THR A 19 4.27 -12.03 22.20
N MET A 20 3.22 -12.53 22.85
CA MET A 20 2.36 -11.71 23.73
C MET A 20 3.15 -11.09 24.89
N LYS A 21 4.06 -11.85 25.50
CA LYS A 21 4.91 -11.35 26.58
C LYS A 21 5.78 -10.17 26.13
N GLU A 22 6.41 -10.31 24.96
CA GLU A 22 7.22 -9.24 24.38
C GLU A 22 6.35 -8.00 24.05
N LEU A 23 5.14 -8.23 23.55
CA LEU A 23 4.19 -7.13 23.25
C LEU A 23 3.81 -6.37 24.51
N GLU A 24 3.49 -7.07 25.58
CA GLU A 24 3.15 -6.48 26.89
C GLU A 24 4.31 -5.66 27.46
N GLU A 25 5.52 -6.22 27.49
CA GLU A 25 6.72 -5.54 27.99
C GLU A 25 7.02 -4.26 27.18
N ARG A 26 6.93 -4.32 25.85
CA ARG A 26 7.13 -3.17 24.95
C ARG A 26 6.05 -2.13 25.12
N THR A 27 4.80 -2.53 25.25
CA THR A 27 3.67 -1.63 25.45
C THR A 27 3.79 -0.87 26.76
N ILE A 28 4.10 -1.56 27.86
CA ILE A 28 4.31 -0.95 29.18
C ILE A 28 5.47 0.07 29.11
N ARG A 29 6.58 -0.33 28.48
CA ARG A 29 7.73 0.57 28.30
C ARG A 29 7.36 1.83 27.49
N PHE A 30 6.61 1.65 26.40
CA PHE A 30 6.14 2.78 25.59
C PHE A 30 5.23 3.72 26.38
N LEU A 31 4.25 3.18 27.11
CA LEU A 31 3.32 3.97 27.91
C LEU A 31 4.03 4.77 29.01
N LYS A 32 5.05 4.20 29.68
CA LYS A 32 5.88 4.93 30.65
C LYS A 32 6.65 6.09 30.02
N ILE A 33 7.16 5.90 28.79
CA ILE A 33 7.84 6.98 28.05
C ILE A 33 6.84 8.05 27.66
N ALA A 34 5.67 7.65 27.15
CA ALA A 34 4.61 8.55 26.75
C ALA A 34 4.13 9.43 27.94
N GLU A 35 3.92 8.82 29.12
CA GLU A 35 3.59 9.53 30.36
C GLU A 35 4.66 10.55 30.73
N LYS A 36 5.93 10.15 30.72
CA LYS A 36 7.07 11.04 31.02
C LYS A 36 7.12 12.26 30.10
N HIS A 37 6.67 12.14 28.86
CA HIS A 37 6.65 13.20 27.87
C HIS A 37 5.28 13.87 27.68
N ASN A 38 4.32 13.60 28.58
CA ASN A 38 2.96 14.13 28.54
C ASN A 38 2.23 13.86 27.19
N LEU A 39 2.50 12.70 26.56
CA LEU A 39 1.79 12.29 25.35
C LEU A 39 0.45 11.68 25.73
N CYS A 40 -0.63 12.20 25.16
CA CYS A 40 -1.98 11.72 25.40
C CYS A 40 -2.51 10.97 24.16
N PHE A 41 -3.13 9.81 24.39
CA PHE A 41 -3.73 8.99 23.35
C PHE A 41 -5.23 8.92 23.52
N LYS A 42 -5.96 8.99 22.40
CA LYS A 42 -7.40 8.76 22.40
C LYS A 42 -7.65 7.25 22.45
N GLN A 43 -8.18 6.75 23.56
CA GLN A 43 -8.41 5.32 23.79
C GLN A 43 -9.22 4.65 22.66
N SER A 44 -10.23 5.32 22.11
CA SER A 44 -11.04 4.80 21.01
C SER A 44 -10.29 4.62 19.67
N LYS A 45 -9.05 5.14 19.58
CA LYS A 45 -8.15 4.96 18.42
C LYS A 45 -7.01 3.98 18.71
N CYS A 46 -6.90 3.47 19.94
CA CYS A 46 -5.88 2.52 20.31
C CYS A 46 -6.37 1.09 20.05
N ASN A 47 -5.60 0.34 19.29
CA ASN A 47 -5.86 -1.07 19.02
C ASN A 47 -4.75 -1.89 19.66
N PHE A 48 -5.12 -2.84 20.53
CA PHE A 48 -4.17 -3.68 21.24
C PHE A 48 -4.32 -5.14 20.80
N ASN A 49 -3.24 -5.91 20.88
CA ASN A 49 -3.21 -7.35 20.63
C ASN A 49 -3.76 -7.76 19.25
N MET A 50 -3.48 -6.94 18.24
CA MET A 50 -3.92 -7.18 16.87
C MET A 50 -2.88 -8.01 16.11
N GLU A 51 -3.32 -9.04 15.41
CA GLU A 51 -2.47 -9.81 14.48
C GLU A 51 -2.30 -9.12 13.12
N GLU A 52 -3.26 -8.32 12.74
CA GLU A 52 -3.27 -7.50 11.52
C GLU A 52 -3.77 -6.10 11.86
N ILE A 53 -3.09 -5.08 11.38
CA ILE A 53 -3.42 -3.68 11.65
C ILE A 53 -3.61 -2.89 10.35
N PRO A 54 -4.63 -2.05 10.26
CA PRO A 54 -4.71 -1.06 9.20
C PRO A 54 -3.69 0.05 9.45
N ILE A 55 -2.85 0.32 8.46
CA ILE A 55 -1.88 1.41 8.50
C ILE A 55 -1.63 1.96 7.10
N LEU A 56 -1.67 3.29 6.96
CA LEU A 56 -1.37 3.98 5.70
C LEU A 56 -2.15 3.41 4.49
N GLY A 57 -3.42 3.02 4.69
CA GLY A 57 -4.28 2.51 3.63
C GLY A 57 -4.02 1.06 3.22
N VAL A 58 -3.25 0.32 4.01
CA VAL A 58 -3.04 -1.12 3.83
C VAL A 58 -3.20 -1.85 5.15
N ILE A 59 -3.45 -3.15 5.10
CA ILE A 59 -3.45 -4.04 6.27
C ILE A 59 -2.10 -4.75 6.31
N VAL A 60 -1.42 -4.64 7.44
CA VAL A 60 -0.12 -5.29 7.68
C VAL A 60 -0.25 -6.30 8.82
N GLY A 61 0.22 -7.50 8.62
CA GLY A 61 0.24 -8.56 9.63
C GLY A 61 0.45 -9.93 9.02
N LYS A 62 0.71 -10.94 9.85
CA LYS A 62 0.92 -12.35 9.42
C LYS A 62 1.96 -12.50 8.30
N GLY A 63 2.99 -11.65 8.28
CA GLY A 63 4.01 -11.66 7.23
C GLY A 63 3.53 -11.16 5.86
N GLN A 64 2.41 -10.44 5.81
CA GLN A 64 1.77 -9.99 4.58
C GLN A 64 1.37 -8.52 4.65
N ILE A 65 1.24 -7.93 3.47
CA ILE A 65 0.60 -6.62 3.25
C ILE A 65 -0.57 -6.85 2.30
N LYS A 66 -1.74 -6.34 2.67
CA LYS A 66 -3.00 -6.48 1.91
C LYS A 66 -3.63 -5.11 1.71
N MET A 67 -4.48 -5.00 0.70
CA MET A 67 -5.37 -3.84 0.57
C MET A 67 -6.55 -3.95 1.55
N GLU A 68 -7.02 -2.81 2.04
CA GLU A 68 -8.25 -2.75 2.85
C GLU A 68 -9.48 -3.14 2.01
N GLN A 69 -10.40 -3.91 2.61
CA GLN A 69 -11.61 -4.39 1.92
C GLN A 69 -12.52 -3.25 1.41
N GLU A 70 -12.60 -2.17 2.18
CA GLU A 70 -13.36 -0.97 1.78
C GLU A 70 -12.79 -0.33 0.51
N LYS A 71 -11.46 -0.33 0.36
CA LYS A 71 -10.79 0.18 -0.85
C LYS A 71 -11.06 -0.71 -2.05
N ILE A 72 -11.04 -2.02 -1.86
CA ILE A 72 -11.38 -2.99 -2.90
C ILE A 72 -12.82 -2.81 -3.35
N LYS A 73 -13.77 -2.65 -2.41
CA LYS A 73 -15.17 -2.36 -2.70
C LYS A 73 -15.34 -1.07 -3.49
N ALA A 74 -14.69 0.01 -3.04
CA ALA A 74 -14.73 1.29 -3.75
C ALA A 74 -14.25 1.18 -5.20
N VAL A 75 -13.22 0.36 -5.47
CA VAL A 75 -12.75 0.12 -6.85
C VAL A 75 -13.77 -0.67 -7.66
N LYS A 76 -14.38 -1.70 -7.08
CA LYS A 76 -15.44 -2.47 -7.76
C LYS A 76 -16.58 -1.57 -8.23
N GLU A 77 -16.98 -0.63 -7.40
CA GLU A 77 -18.06 0.31 -7.66
C GLU A 77 -17.62 1.56 -8.46
N TRP A 78 -16.32 1.68 -8.79
CA TRP A 78 -15.81 2.85 -9.50
C TRP A 78 -16.39 2.94 -10.91
N LYS A 79 -17.04 4.06 -11.19
CA LYS A 79 -17.69 4.30 -12.49
C LYS A 79 -16.66 4.58 -13.57
N THR A 80 -17.00 4.22 -14.80
CA THR A 80 -16.20 4.57 -15.98
C THR A 80 -15.98 6.09 -16.03
N PRO A 81 -14.73 6.55 -16.20
CA PRO A 81 -14.42 7.97 -16.29
C PRO A 81 -15.14 8.64 -17.45
N THR A 82 -15.69 9.81 -17.23
CA THR A 82 -16.37 10.62 -18.24
C THR A 82 -15.55 11.85 -18.69
N LYS A 83 -14.45 12.12 -18.00
CA LYS A 83 -13.52 13.24 -18.28
C LYS A 83 -12.13 12.91 -17.75
N VAL A 84 -11.14 13.66 -18.21
CA VAL A 84 -9.72 13.51 -17.83
C VAL A 84 -9.55 13.47 -16.31
N LYS A 85 -10.19 14.37 -15.59
CA LYS A 85 -10.07 14.46 -14.11
C LYS A 85 -10.55 13.20 -13.40
N ASP A 86 -11.61 12.55 -13.89
CA ASP A 86 -12.11 11.30 -13.29
C ASP A 86 -11.10 10.17 -13.49
N MET A 87 -10.53 10.10 -14.70
CA MET A 87 -9.47 9.14 -15.03
C MET A 87 -8.20 9.38 -14.20
N GLU A 88 -7.79 10.63 -14.04
CA GLU A 88 -6.62 10.99 -13.21
C GLU A 88 -6.83 10.61 -11.75
N SER A 89 -8.05 10.81 -11.23
CA SER A 89 -8.41 10.39 -9.87
C SER A 89 -8.31 8.89 -9.70
N PHE A 90 -8.82 8.11 -10.66
CA PHE A 90 -8.71 6.66 -10.67
C PHE A 90 -7.25 6.19 -10.78
N LEU A 91 -6.48 6.77 -11.69
CA LEU A 91 -5.05 6.43 -11.84
C LEU A 91 -4.23 6.82 -10.61
N GLY A 92 -4.54 7.94 -9.96
CA GLY A 92 -3.92 8.36 -8.71
C GLY A 92 -4.15 7.33 -7.60
N PHE A 93 -5.40 6.88 -7.46
CA PHE A 93 -5.75 5.80 -6.54
C PHE A 93 -5.00 4.50 -6.89
N ALA A 94 -5.07 4.05 -8.14
CA ALA A 94 -4.41 2.84 -8.59
C ALA A 94 -2.89 2.89 -8.42
N ASN A 95 -2.27 4.05 -8.62
CA ASN A 95 -0.84 4.26 -8.45
C ASN A 95 -0.38 4.09 -6.99
N PHE A 96 -1.22 4.44 -6.02
CA PHE A 96 -0.92 4.17 -4.61
C PHE A 96 -0.73 2.67 -4.34
N TYR A 97 -1.55 1.84 -5.01
CA TYR A 97 -1.50 0.39 -4.91
C TYR A 97 -0.67 -0.31 -6.01
N ARG A 98 0.12 0.45 -6.80
CA ARG A 98 0.87 -0.08 -7.96
C ARG A 98 1.76 -1.28 -7.64
N ARG A 99 2.30 -1.33 -6.43
CA ARG A 99 3.16 -2.45 -5.97
C ARG A 99 2.43 -3.78 -5.89
N PHE A 100 1.12 -3.77 -5.78
CA PHE A 100 0.28 -4.97 -5.78
C PHE A 100 -0.10 -5.42 -7.20
N ILE A 101 0.17 -4.60 -8.23
CA ILE A 101 -0.35 -4.79 -9.58
C ILE A 101 0.78 -5.13 -10.53
N GLN A 102 0.87 -6.39 -10.92
CA GLN A 102 1.82 -6.84 -11.91
C GLN A 102 1.60 -6.15 -13.26
N ASN A 103 2.69 -5.70 -13.90
CA ASN A 103 2.67 -4.98 -15.18
C ASN A 103 1.79 -3.71 -15.16
N PHE A 104 1.84 -2.96 -14.03
CA PHE A 104 1.05 -1.75 -13.83
C PHE A 104 1.21 -0.75 -14.99
N SER A 105 2.44 -0.41 -15.36
CA SER A 105 2.73 0.58 -16.41
C SER A 105 2.14 0.18 -17.76
N HIS A 106 2.27 -1.08 -18.14
CA HIS A 106 1.66 -1.62 -19.36
C HIS A 106 0.13 -1.53 -19.34
N THR A 107 -0.47 -1.88 -18.20
CA THR A 107 -1.93 -1.85 -18.04
C THR A 107 -2.48 -0.43 -18.08
N THR A 108 -1.74 0.55 -17.53
CA THR A 108 -2.18 1.95 -17.46
C THR A 108 -1.79 2.79 -18.68
N LYS A 109 -0.96 2.28 -19.60
CA LYS A 109 -0.46 3.02 -20.75
C LYS A 109 -1.58 3.68 -21.56
N PRO A 110 -2.63 2.98 -22.04
CA PRO A 110 -3.70 3.59 -22.82
C PRO A 110 -4.39 4.73 -22.07
N LEU A 111 -4.64 4.56 -20.78
CA LEU A 111 -5.27 5.58 -19.93
C LEU A 111 -4.36 6.81 -19.77
N ASN A 112 -3.05 6.60 -19.60
CA ASN A 112 -2.11 7.72 -19.48
C ASN A 112 -1.99 8.54 -20.78
N GLU A 113 -2.17 7.92 -21.95
CA GLU A 113 -2.15 8.60 -23.24
C GLU A 113 -3.33 9.56 -23.44
N LEU A 114 -4.40 9.40 -22.67
CA LEU A 114 -5.51 10.38 -22.63
C LEU A 114 -5.15 11.68 -21.90
N LYS A 115 -4.10 11.65 -21.05
CA LYS A 115 -3.62 12.86 -20.40
C LYS A 115 -2.98 13.77 -21.43
N GLY A 116 -3.43 15.00 -21.49
CA GLY A 116 -2.89 16.00 -22.42
C GLY A 116 -3.47 16.00 -23.82
N LYS A 117 -4.39 15.09 -24.14
CA LYS A 117 -5.19 15.23 -25.36
C LYS A 117 -6.15 16.40 -25.22
N LYS A 118 -6.26 17.23 -26.28
CA LYS A 118 -7.17 18.40 -26.29
C LYS A 118 -8.64 18.00 -26.21
N GLU A 119 -9.00 16.84 -26.77
CA GLU A 119 -10.34 16.27 -26.74
C GLU A 119 -10.39 14.99 -25.93
N TRP A 120 -11.40 14.88 -25.07
CA TRP A 120 -11.71 13.67 -24.34
C TRP A 120 -12.40 12.67 -25.28
N LYS A 121 -11.73 11.55 -25.56
CA LYS A 121 -12.27 10.47 -26.37
C LYS A 121 -12.03 9.15 -25.70
N TRP A 122 -13.08 8.61 -25.09
CA TRP A 122 -13.04 7.30 -24.42
C TRP A 122 -13.40 6.22 -25.44
N GLU A 123 -12.46 5.34 -25.76
CA GLU A 123 -12.59 4.27 -26.74
C GLU A 123 -12.53 2.88 -26.06
N GLU A 124 -12.77 1.83 -26.84
CA GLU A 124 -12.79 0.47 -26.32
C GLU A 124 -11.46 0.04 -25.67
N GLU A 125 -10.34 0.48 -26.19
CA GLU A 125 -9.02 0.20 -25.61
C GLU A 125 -8.86 0.80 -24.20
N HIS A 126 -9.41 1.99 -23.97
CA HIS A 126 -9.40 2.66 -22.67
C HIS A 126 -10.31 1.93 -21.68
N GLN A 127 -11.49 1.46 -22.15
CA GLN A 127 -12.40 0.67 -21.33
C GLN A 127 -11.75 -0.66 -20.94
N LYS A 128 -11.12 -1.38 -21.87
CA LYS A 128 -10.40 -2.63 -21.58
C LYS A 128 -9.26 -2.43 -20.57
N ALA A 129 -8.50 -1.33 -20.71
CA ALA A 129 -7.41 -1.01 -19.77
C ALA A 129 -7.95 -0.69 -18.37
N PHE A 130 -9.06 0.05 -18.30
CA PHE A 130 -9.74 0.40 -17.05
C PHE A 130 -10.28 -0.85 -16.34
N ASP A 131 -11.02 -1.71 -17.05
CA ASP A 131 -11.58 -2.93 -16.48
C ASP A 131 -10.49 -3.90 -16.04
N LYS A 132 -9.46 -4.11 -16.87
CA LYS A 132 -8.30 -4.92 -16.51
C LYS A 132 -7.58 -4.42 -15.26
N LEU A 133 -7.47 -3.10 -15.08
CA LEU A 133 -6.87 -2.52 -13.89
C LEU A 133 -7.76 -2.72 -12.66
N LYS A 134 -9.07 -2.56 -12.80
CA LYS A 134 -10.06 -2.88 -11.75
C LYS A 134 -9.95 -4.34 -11.32
N ASP A 135 -9.94 -5.28 -12.27
CA ASP A 135 -9.84 -6.71 -11.99
C ASP A 135 -8.56 -7.04 -11.22
N LYS A 136 -7.43 -6.49 -11.64
CA LYS A 136 -6.15 -6.70 -10.94
C LYS A 136 -6.17 -6.17 -9.49
N ILE A 137 -6.78 -5.03 -9.25
CA ILE A 137 -6.92 -4.47 -7.91
C ILE A 137 -7.89 -5.32 -7.07
N THR A 138 -9.02 -5.72 -7.66
CA THR A 138 -10.08 -6.43 -6.95
C THR A 138 -9.84 -7.93 -6.77
N SER A 139 -8.85 -8.50 -7.46
CA SER A 139 -8.37 -9.87 -7.22
C SER A 139 -7.67 -10.04 -5.86
N GLN A 140 -7.63 -8.98 -5.05
CA GLN A 140 -7.03 -8.97 -3.71
C GLN A 140 -5.57 -9.43 -3.67
N PRO A 141 -4.69 -8.80 -4.46
CA PRO A 141 -3.30 -9.18 -4.45
C PRO A 141 -2.68 -8.96 -3.07
N VAL A 142 -1.91 -9.94 -2.64
CA VAL A 142 -1.20 -9.93 -1.35
C VAL A 142 0.29 -9.89 -1.60
N LEU A 143 1.00 -9.02 -0.88
CA LEU A 143 2.45 -8.97 -0.90
C LEU A 143 2.99 -9.67 0.36
N ALA A 144 3.90 -10.60 0.17
CA ALA A 144 4.68 -11.15 1.27
C ALA A 144 5.68 -10.11 1.78
N LEU A 145 5.83 -10.02 3.09
CA LEU A 145 6.93 -9.25 3.68
C LEU A 145 8.25 -10.03 3.49
N PRO A 146 9.32 -9.34 3.11
CA PRO A 146 10.62 -9.99 2.98
C PRO A 146 11.08 -10.54 4.33
N LYS A 147 11.62 -11.75 4.33
CA LYS A 147 12.24 -12.37 5.50
C LYS A 147 13.66 -11.83 5.65
N ARG A 148 14.19 -11.86 6.89
CA ARG A 148 15.58 -11.45 7.14
C ARG A 148 16.61 -12.44 6.57
N GLU A 149 16.19 -13.68 6.32
CA GLU A 149 17.00 -14.79 5.82
C GLU A 149 16.47 -15.22 4.47
N GLY A 150 17.34 -15.78 3.64
CA GLY A 150 17.00 -16.26 2.30
C GLY A 150 17.80 -15.54 1.23
N LYS A 151 17.58 -15.96 -0.01
CA LYS A 151 18.26 -15.37 -1.17
C LYS A 151 17.46 -14.17 -1.67
N PHE A 152 18.18 -13.09 -1.88
CA PHE A 152 17.65 -11.90 -2.51
C PHE A 152 18.14 -11.81 -3.95
N ARG A 153 17.27 -11.39 -4.84
CA ARG A 153 17.58 -11.10 -6.23
C ARG A 153 17.36 -9.62 -6.50
N VAL A 154 18.38 -8.98 -7.06
CA VAL A 154 18.30 -7.60 -7.53
C VAL A 154 18.25 -7.63 -9.04
N GLU A 155 17.19 -7.06 -9.61
CA GLU A 155 17.05 -6.88 -11.05
C GLU A 155 17.12 -5.38 -11.33
N THR A 156 18.01 -4.98 -12.22
CA THR A 156 18.21 -3.58 -12.59
C THR A 156 18.02 -3.39 -14.08
N ASP A 157 17.44 -2.28 -14.46
CA ASP A 157 17.28 -1.85 -15.83
C ASP A 157 17.59 -0.37 -15.96
N ALA A 158 18.18 0.03 -17.07
CA ALA A 158 18.56 1.40 -17.32
C ALA A 158 18.22 1.83 -18.75
N SER A 159 17.76 3.05 -18.89
CA SER A 159 17.57 3.73 -20.17
C SER A 159 18.36 5.03 -20.21
N GLY A 160 18.34 5.75 -21.32
CA GLY A 160 18.95 7.09 -21.40
C GLY A 160 18.32 8.14 -20.47
N HIS A 161 17.21 7.82 -19.80
CA HIS A 161 16.42 8.78 -19.02
C HIS A 161 16.16 8.34 -17.57
N ALA A 162 16.30 7.07 -17.25
CA ALA A 162 15.99 6.55 -15.93
C ALA A 162 16.72 5.23 -15.64
N ILE A 163 16.95 4.99 -14.35
CA ILE A 163 17.40 3.70 -13.82
C ILE A 163 16.28 3.16 -12.94
N GLY A 164 15.96 1.88 -13.11
CA GLY A 164 15.01 1.14 -12.29
C GLY A 164 15.70 -0.03 -11.59
N GLY A 165 15.18 -0.38 -10.42
CA GLY A 165 15.64 -1.56 -9.71
C GLY A 165 14.49 -2.24 -8.96
N VAL A 166 14.52 -3.57 -8.94
CA VAL A 166 13.57 -4.40 -8.17
C VAL A 166 14.38 -5.33 -7.30
N LEU A 167 14.06 -5.34 -6.01
CA LEU A 167 14.56 -6.32 -5.06
C LEU A 167 13.44 -7.34 -4.81
N SER A 168 13.73 -8.60 -5.10
CA SER A 168 12.84 -9.73 -4.83
C SER A 168 13.53 -10.75 -3.92
N GLN A 169 12.74 -11.59 -3.27
CA GLN A 169 13.21 -12.67 -2.41
C GLN A 169 12.57 -13.97 -2.89
N GLU A 170 13.40 -15.03 -3.00
CA GLU A 170 12.93 -16.40 -3.26
C GLU A 170 12.39 -17.08 -2.01
#